data_8488dad090ffbe6c22a3decf80cb9bed
#
_entry.id   8488dad090ffbe6c22a3decf80cb9bed
#
_cell.length_a   1.000
_cell.length_b   1.000
_cell.length_c   1.000
_cell.angle_alpha   90.00
_cell.angle_beta   90.00
_cell.angle_gamma   90.00
#
_symmetry.space_group_name_H-M   'P 1'
#
loop_
_entity.id
_entity.type
_entity.pdbx_description
1 polymer ?
#
loop_
_entity_poly.entity_id
_entity_poly.type
_entity_poly.pdbx_seq_one_letter_code
_entity_poly.pdbx_strand_id
1 'polypeptide(L)'
;AHSPESLQSILSAVKSYTRGKVISVFGCGGDRDTGKRPIMGEISGRIADFTFITSDNPRTEDPKKIVEQIEEGMKKTKGKYKVVVDRVEAIKEAIKMCTKRDIIVLAGKGHEPYQEINGVKYPFDERIIVNDIISQLDKKTK
;
A
#
# COMPACT_ATOMS: atom_id res chain seq x y z
N ALA A 1 2.31 -7.89 4.84
CA ALA A 1 0.99 -8.30 5.34
C ALA A 1 0.12 -8.74 4.18
N HIS A 2 -0.15 -10.05 4.10
CA HIS A 2 -0.96 -10.64 3.03
C HIS A 2 -2.36 -11.03 3.50
N SER A 3 -2.67 -10.82 4.78
CA SER A 3 -3.97 -11.17 5.34
C SER A 3 -4.59 -9.98 6.05
N PRO A 4 -5.92 -9.99 6.21
CA PRO A 4 -6.59 -8.94 6.99
C PRO A 4 -6.05 -8.85 8.42
N GLU A 5 -5.80 -9.98 9.07
CA GLU A 5 -5.29 -10.03 10.44
C GLU A 5 -3.90 -9.40 10.55
N SER A 6 -3.02 -9.69 9.60
CA SER A 6 -1.66 -9.13 9.57
C SER A 6 -1.70 -7.62 9.34
N LEU A 7 -2.54 -7.17 8.43
CA LEU A 7 -2.70 -5.74 8.15
C LEU A 7 -3.22 -5.00 9.38
N GLN A 8 -4.25 -5.56 10.04
CA GLN A 8 -4.81 -4.97 11.25
C GLN A 8 -3.77 -4.90 12.36
N SER A 9 -2.99 -5.96 12.56
CA SER A 9 -1.97 -6.01 13.60
C SER A 9 -0.89 -4.96 13.40
N ILE A 10 -0.37 -4.83 12.18
CA ILE A 10 0.71 -3.87 11.94
C ILE A 10 0.21 -2.44 12.00
N LEU A 11 -0.95 -2.15 11.43
CA LEU A 11 -1.50 -0.79 11.48
C LEU A 11 -1.84 -0.37 12.91
N SER A 12 -2.44 -1.27 13.69
CA SER A 12 -2.77 -0.99 15.09
C SER A 12 -1.52 -0.76 15.93
N ALA A 13 -0.49 -1.59 15.74
CA ALA A 13 0.77 -1.45 16.45
C ALA A 13 1.45 -0.11 16.13
N VAL A 14 1.54 0.24 14.86
CA VAL A 14 2.15 1.48 14.42
C VAL A 14 1.35 2.68 14.95
N LYS A 15 0.02 2.61 14.87
CA LYS A 15 -0.87 3.68 15.34
C LYS A 15 -0.69 3.95 16.84
N SER A 16 -0.41 2.93 17.62
CA SER A 16 -0.29 3.05 19.08
C SER A 16 0.91 3.90 19.52
N TYR A 17 1.96 3.99 18.72
CA TYR A 17 3.15 4.77 19.11
C TYR A 17 3.45 5.94 18.16
N THR A 18 2.75 6.09 17.05
CA THR A 18 3.00 7.16 16.09
C THR A 18 2.41 8.48 16.59
N ARG A 19 3.20 9.53 16.58
CA ARG A 19 2.76 10.87 16.97
C ARG A 19 2.15 11.66 15.82
N GLY A 20 2.41 11.27 14.59
CA GLY A 20 1.86 11.87 13.39
C GLY A 20 0.82 10.99 12.75
N LYS A 21 0.73 11.07 11.43
CA LYS A 21 -0.21 10.26 10.65
C LYS A 21 0.38 8.89 10.33
N VAL A 22 -0.49 7.89 10.26
CA VAL A 22 -0.14 6.57 9.73
C VAL A 22 -0.66 6.53 8.30
N ILE A 23 0.26 6.41 7.36
CA ILE A 23 -0.04 6.33 5.92
C ILE A 23 0.15 4.87 5.49
N SER A 24 -0.93 4.24 5.05
CA SER A 24 -0.90 2.85 4.59
C SER A 24 -0.80 2.80 3.07
N VAL A 25 0.12 2.00 2.55
CA VAL A 25 0.25 1.73 1.12
C VAL A 25 0.15 0.22 0.94
N PHE A 26 -0.91 -0.25 0.30
CA PHE A 26 -1.07 -1.68 0.14
C PHE A 26 -1.91 -2.02 -1.09
N GLY A 27 -1.77 -3.26 -1.53
CA GLY A 27 -2.59 -3.87 -2.56
C GLY A 27 -2.81 -5.32 -2.22
N CYS A 28 -3.59 -6.01 -3.03
CA CYS A 28 -3.85 -7.44 -2.90
C CYS A 28 -3.36 -8.17 -4.14
N GLY A 29 -2.93 -9.43 -3.96
CA GLY A 29 -2.49 -10.25 -5.06
C GLY A 29 -3.64 -10.70 -5.95
N GLY A 30 -3.34 -10.89 -7.23
CA GLY A 30 -4.26 -11.51 -8.16
C GLY A 30 -4.26 -13.04 -8.01
N ASP A 31 -5.29 -13.68 -8.57
CA ASP A 31 -5.47 -15.15 -8.54
C ASP A 31 -5.45 -15.70 -7.10
N ARG A 32 -6.02 -14.94 -6.16
CA ARG A 32 -6.09 -15.24 -4.74
C ARG A 32 -7.53 -15.04 -4.25
N ASP A 33 -7.74 -15.30 -2.95
CA ASP A 33 -9.04 -15.11 -2.31
C ASP A 33 -9.50 -13.65 -2.45
N THR A 34 -10.54 -13.44 -3.26
CA THR A 34 -11.08 -12.09 -3.50
C THR A 34 -11.90 -11.57 -2.33
N GLY A 35 -12.42 -12.45 -1.47
CA GLY A 35 -13.26 -12.06 -0.34
C GLY A 35 -12.53 -11.19 0.69
N LYS A 36 -11.22 -11.34 0.81
CA LYS A 36 -10.43 -10.55 1.78
C LYS A 36 -10.13 -9.14 1.30
N ARG A 37 -10.28 -8.84 -0.01
CA ARG A 37 -9.94 -7.53 -0.57
C ARG A 37 -10.74 -6.38 0.06
N PRO A 38 -12.09 -6.45 0.08
CA PRO A 38 -12.85 -5.39 0.77
C PRO A 38 -12.58 -5.35 2.28
N ILE A 39 -12.34 -6.50 2.91
CA ILE A 39 -12.05 -6.56 4.35
C ILE A 39 -10.76 -5.78 4.65
N MET A 40 -9.73 -5.96 3.84
CA MET A 40 -8.47 -5.24 4.01
C MET A 40 -8.64 -3.73 3.77
N GLY A 41 -9.44 -3.34 2.78
CA GLY A 41 -9.77 -1.94 2.54
C GLY A 41 -10.46 -1.30 3.73
N GLU A 42 -11.41 -2.00 4.33
CA GLU A 42 -12.14 -1.54 5.52
C GLU A 42 -11.20 -1.38 6.72
N ILE A 43 -10.32 -2.36 6.95
CA ILE A 43 -9.35 -2.31 8.05
C ILE A 43 -8.44 -1.08 7.91
N SER A 44 -7.87 -0.86 6.75
CA SER A 44 -6.99 0.28 6.53
C SER A 44 -7.74 1.60 6.67
N GLY A 45 -8.96 1.68 6.16
CA GLY A 45 -9.79 2.88 6.26
C GLY A 45 -10.14 3.24 7.70
N ARG A 46 -10.27 2.26 8.58
CA ARG A 46 -10.59 2.51 10.00
C ARG A 46 -9.38 2.91 10.82
N ILE A 47 -8.20 2.37 10.51
CA ILE A 47 -7.02 2.52 11.36
C ILE A 47 -6.07 3.58 10.83
N ALA A 48 -5.76 3.56 9.53
CA ALA A 48 -4.82 4.50 8.94
C ALA A 48 -5.42 5.89 8.80
N ASP A 49 -4.60 6.92 8.90
CA ASP A 49 -5.02 8.29 8.67
C ASP A 49 -5.18 8.58 7.17
N PHE A 50 -4.40 7.91 6.34
CA PHE A 50 -4.52 7.97 4.89
C PHE A 50 -4.08 6.65 4.28
N THR A 51 -4.76 6.22 3.23
CA THR A 51 -4.46 4.96 2.53
C THR A 51 -4.24 5.19 1.05
N PHE A 52 -3.15 4.66 0.51
CA PHE A 52 -2.96 4.53 -0.93
C PHE A 52 -3.27 3.08 -1.31
N ILE A 53 -4.33 2.91 -2.09
CA ILE A 53 -4.72 1.60 -2.61
C ILE A 53 -3.99 1.43 -3.95
N THR A 54 -3.17 0.39 -4.05
CA THR A 54 -2.33 0.20 -5.22
C THR A 54 -2.28 -1.27 -5.63
N SER A 55 -1.48 -1.61 -6.63
CA SER A 55 -1.31 -3.00 -7.04
C SER A 55 -0.23 -3.70 -6.24
N ASP A 56 -0.40 -5.00 -6.08
CA ASP A 56 0.62 -5.92 -5.63
C ASP A 56 0.93 -6.83 -6.83
N ASN A 57 0.94 -8.13 -6.68
CA ASN A 57 1.14 -9.05 -7.81
C ASN A 57 -0.20 -9.35 -8.48
N PRO A 58 -0.58 -8.64 -9.56
CA PRO A 58 -1.90 -8.85 -10.17
C PRO A 58 -2.03 -10.20 -10.90
N ARG A 59 -0.93 -10.79 -11.26
CA ARG A 59 -0.85 -12.05 -11.99
C ARG A 59 -1.68 -11.99 -13.28
N THR A 60 -2.75 -12.79 -13.40
CA THR A 60 -3.60 -12.80 -14.61
C THR A 60 -4.80 -11.85 -14.50
N GLU A 61 -5.04 -11.29 -13.32
CA GLU A 61 -6.16 -10.37 -13.12
C GLU A 61 -5.82 -8.94 -13.54
N ASP A 62 -6.87 -8.19 -13.90
CA ASP A 62 -6.72 -6.74 -14.16
C ASP A 62 -6.46 -6.03 -12.83
N PRO A 63 -5.33 -5.34 -12.68
CA PRO A 63 -5.03 -4.63 -11.43
C PRO A 63 -6.09 -3.60 -11.06
N LYS A 64 -6.78 -3.00 -12.02
CA LYS A 64 -7.85 -2.04 -11.75
C LYS A 64 -9.02 -2.68 -11.05
N LYS A 65 -9.37 -3.92 -11.42
CA LYS A 65 -10.46 -4.65 -10.75
C LYS A 65 -10.10 -4.99 -9.31
N ILE A 66 -8.85 -5.34 -9.08
CA ILE A 66 -8.37 -5.65 -7.72
C ILE A 66 -8.50 -4.41 -6.82
N VAL A 67 -8.03 -3.26 -7.29
CA VAL A 67 -8.11 -2.02 -6.48
C VAL A 67 -9.55 -1.58 -6.27
N GLU A 68 -10.45 -1.79 -7.23
CA GLU A 68 -11.86 -1.48 -7.07
C GLU A 68 -12.50 -2.31 -5.95
N GLN A 69 -12.14 -3.58 -5.83
CA GLN A 69 -12.65 -4.46 -4.77
C GLN A 69 -12.15 -4.02 -3.39
N ILE A 70 -10.91 -3.57 -3.30
CA ILE A 70 -10.37 -3.01 -2.07
C ILE A 70 -11.12 -1.73 -1.72
N GLU A 71 -11.36 -0.89 -2.71
CA GLU A 71 -12.05 0.39 -2.55
C GLU A 71 -13.48 0.22 -2.03
N GLU A 72 -14.16 -0.85 -2.41
CA GLU A 72 -15.49 -1.16 -1.90
C GLU A 72 -15.52 -1.21 -0.38
N GLY A 73 -14.50 -1.84 0.24
CA GLY A 73 -14.38 -1.88 1.69
C GLY A 73 -14.00 -0.53 2.28
N MET A 74 -13.11 0.17 1.62
CA MET A 74 -12.67 1.50 2.05
C MET A 74 -13.84 2.48 2.13
N LYS A 75 -14.75 2.43 1.16
CA LYS A 75 -15.93 3.30 1.11
C LYS A 75 -16.89 3.11 2.26
N LYS A 76 -16.81 1.98 2.97
CA LYS A 76 -17.62 1.73 4.18
C LYS A 76 -17.10 2.48 5.39
N THR A 77 -15.95 3.12 5.27
CA THR A 77 -15.30 3.86 6.37
C THR A 77 -15.30 5.36 6.06
N LYS A 78 -14.89 6.15 7.05
CA LYS A 78 -14.65 7.59 6.86
C LYS A 78 -13.19 7.88 6.51
N GLY A 79 -12.41 6.85 6.24
CA GLY A 79 -10.98 6.99 5.94
C GLY A 79 -10.72 7.74 4.66
N LYS A 80 -9.65 8.53 4.67
CA LYS A 80 -9.18 9.24 3.48
C LYS A 80 -8.29 8.32 2.67
N TYR A 81 -8.44 8.31 1.37
CA TYR A 81 -7.67 7.42 0.52
C TYR A 81 -7.52 7.96 -0.89
N LYS A 82 -6.58 7.36 -1.62
CA LYS A 82 -6.40 7.60 -3.05
C LYS A 82 -6.03 6.27 -3.72
N VAL A 83 -6.60 6.03 -4.89
CA VAL A 83 -6.27 4.85 -5.71
C VAL A 83 -5.16 5.25 -6.68
N VAL A 84 -4.01 4.61 -6.58
CA VAL A 84 -2.87 4.80 -7.47
C VAL A 84 -2.38 3.42 -7.89
N VAL A 85 -2.81 2.96 -9.05
CA VAL A 85 -2.56 1.58 -9.50
C VAL A 85 -1.07 1.25 -9.59
N ASP A 86 -0.27 2.18 -10.09
CA ASP A 86 1.18 2.00 -10.15
C ASP A 86 1.78 2.10 -8.76
N ARG A 87 2.38 0.99 -8.29
CA ARG A 87 2.91 0.91 -6.93
C ARG A 87 4.06 1.89 -6.67
N VAL A 88 4.92 2.11 -7.66
CA VAL A 88 6.02 3.07 -7.53
C VAL A 88 5.47 4.49 -7.34
N GLU A 89 4.48 4.86 -8.13
CA GLU A 89 3.83 6.16 -8.00
C GLU A 89 3.10 6.31 -6.66
N ALA A 90 2.46 5.25 -6.19
CA ALA A 90 1.80 5.27 -4.89
C ALA A 90 2.80 5.51 -3.76
N ILE A 91 3.93 4.81 -3.79
CA ILE A 91 5.00 4.99 -2.81
C ILE A 91 5.56 6.41 -2.87
N LYS A 92 5.77 6.93 -4.07
CA LYS A 92 6.26 8.28 -4.30
C LYS A 92 5.34 9.34 -3.72
N GLU A 93 4.03 9.22 -3.96
CA GLU A 93 3.05 10.14 -3.40
C GLU A 93 2.97 10.06 -1.88
N ALA A 94 3.08 8.84 -1.32
CA ALA A 94 3.09 8.65 0.13
C ALA A 94 4.29 9.35 0.77
N ILE A 95 5.47 9.20 0.18
CA ILE A 95 6.69 9.85 0.67
C ILE A 95 6.56 11.37 0.62
N LYS A 96 5.99 11.91 -0.46
CA LYS A 96 5.78 13.36 -0.60
C LYS A 96 4.80 13.91 0.44
N MET A 97 3.81 13.13 0.81
CA MET A 97 2.81 13.51 1.82
C MET A 97 3.38 13.44 3.24
N CYS A 98 4.35 12.57 3.45
CA CYS A 98 4.88 12.24 4.77
C CYS A 98 5.68 13.40 5.38
N THR A 99 5.42 13.68 6.66
CA THR A 99 6.21 14.63 7.44
C THR A 99 7.06 13.88 8.47
N LYS A 100 7.88 14.60 9.24
CA LYS A 100 8.82 13.97 10.17
C LYS A 100 8.19 13.04 11.21
N ARG A 101 6.94 13.31 11.58
CA ARG A 101 6.25 12.53 12.61
C ARG A 101 5.40 11.40 12.05
N ASP A 102 5.25 11.35 10.74
CA ASP A 102 4.40 10.38 10.07
C ASP A 102 5.16 9.08 9.83
N ILE A 103 4.41 8.00 9.75
CA ILE A 103 4.97 6.68 9.42
C ILE A 103 4.22 6.14 8.21
N ILE A 104 4.98 5.64 7.24
CA ILE A 104 4.44 4.96 6.08
C ILE A 104 4.58 3.45 6.30
N VAL A 105 3.47 2.73 6.16
CA VAL A 105 3.46 1.28 6.22
C VAL A 105 3.26 0.74 4.82
N LEU A 106 4.29 0.08 4.28
CA LEU A 106 4.23 -0.59 2.99
C LEU A 106 3.86 -2.05 3.24
N ALA A 107 2.62 -2.39 2.96
CA ALA A 107 2.09 -3.72 3.26
C ALA A 107 1.77 -4.49 1.97
N GLY A 108 1.75 -5.81 2.11
CA GLY A 108 1.40 -6.73 1.03
C GLY A 108 2.61 -7.38 0.39
N LYS A 109 3.50 -6.61 -0.22
CA LYS A 109 4.61 -7.16 -1.00
C LYS A 109 5.74 -7.74 -0.14
N GLY A 110 6.05 -7.11 0.98
CA GLY A 110 7.02 -7.64 1.94
C GLY A 110 8.42 -7.81 1.34
N HIS A 111 8.95 -9.02 1.43
CA HIS A 111 10.31 -9.35 0.98
C HIS A 111 10.40 -9.80 -0.47
N GLU A 112 9.29 -9.83 -1.20
CA GLU A 112 9.29 -10.28 -2.58
C GLU A 112 9.98 -9.25 -3.48
N PRO A 113 11.12 -9.60 -4.14
CA PRO A 113 11.86 -8.65 -4.96
C PRO A 113 11.33 -8.56 -6.39
N TYR A 114 10.07 -8.92 -6.62
CA TYR A 114 9.48 -8.94 -7.95
C TYR A 114 8.00 -8.59 -7.90
N GLN A 115 7.47 -8.18 -9.04
CA GLN A 115 6.04 -8.03 -9.28
C GLN A 115 5.66 -8.98 -10.42
N GLU A 116 4.66 -9.84 -10.21
CA GLU A 116 4.22 -10.81 -11.20
C GLU A 116 3.00 -10.29 -11.96
N ILE A 117 3.11 -10.20 -13.27
CA ILE A 117 2.05 -9.75 -14.17
C ILE A 117 1.93 -10.76 -15.30
N ASN A 118 0.77 -11.38 -15.45
CA ASN A 118 0.49 -12.39 -16.49
C ASN A 118 1.55 -13.49 -16.56
N GLY A 119 1.96 -14.01 -15.40
CA GLY A 119 2.91 -15.10 -15.29
C GLY A 119 4.37 -14.71 -15.46
N VAL A 120 4.66 -13.45 -15.74
CA VAL A 120 6.04 -12.96 -15.87
C VAL A 120 6.42 -12.16 -14.63
N LYS A 121 7.59 -12.48 -14.07
CA LYS A 121 8.10 -11.77 -12.88
C LYS A 121 9.01 -10.64 -13.33
N TYR A 122 8.66 -9.42 -12.94
CA TYR A 122 9.45 -8.22 -13.20
C TYR A 122 10.22 -7.83 -11.93
N PRO A 123 11.48 -7.40 -12.04
CA PRO A 123 12.23 -6.94 -10.87
C PRO A 123 11.50 -5.80 -10.18
N PHE A 124 11.31 -5.90 -8.85
CA PHE A 124 10.64 -4.88 -8.07
C PHE A 124 11.08 -5.02 -6.61
N ASP A 125 12.09 -4.25 -6.21
CA ASP A 125 12.56 -4.24 -4.83
C ASP A 125 12.19 -2.90 -4.19
N GLU A 126 11.23 -2.94 -3.26
CA GLU A 126 10.73 -1.72 -2.61
C GLU A 126 11.81 -0.96 -1.87
N ARG A 127 12.78 -1.65 -1.28
CA ARG A 127 13.86 -1.00 -0.54
C ARG A 127 14.71 -0.14 -1.47
N ILE A 128 15.02 -0.65 -2.66
CA ILE A 128 15.77 0.10 -3.67
C ILE A 128 14.93 1.26 -4.19
N ILE A 129 13.66 1.02 -4.49
CA ILE A 129 12.75 2.04 -5.01
C ILE A 129 12.58 3.17 -4.00
N VAL A 130 12.34 2.85 -2.73
CA VAL A 130 12.19 3.87 -1.69
C VAL A 130 13.45 4.68 -1.53
N ASN A 131 14.61 4.05 -1.52
CA ASN A 131 15.90 4.73 -1.41
C ASN A 131 16.13 5.67 -2.60
N ASP A 132 15.80 5.24 -3.82
CA ASP A 132 15.94 6.08 -5.01
C ASP A 132 15.02 7.30 -4.94
N ILE A 133 13.78 7.13 -4.51
CA ILE A 133 12.83 8.24 -4.36
C ILE A 133 13.33 9.24 -3.33
N ILE A 134 13.79 8.77 -2.18
CA ILE A 134 14.32 9.63 -1.12
C ILE A 134 15.53 10.42 -1.63
N SER A 135 16.44 9.75 -2.34
CA SER A 135 17.62 10.40 -2.93
C SER A 135 17.23 11.50 -3.91
N GLN A 136 16.22 11.26 -4.76
CA GLN A 136 15.73 12.27 -5.70
C GLN A 136 15.12 13.47 -5.00
N LEU A 137 14.37 13.23 -3.93
CA LEU A 137 13.74 14.31 -3.15
C LEU A 137 14.81 15.16 -2.43
N ASP A 138 15.83 14.52 -1.87
CA ASP A 138 16.94 15.22 -1.22
C ASP A 138 17.69 16.12 -2.21
N LYS A 139 17.88 15.65 -3.43
CA LYS A 139 18.52 16.44 -4.49
C LYS A 139 17.71 17.67 -4.88
N LYS A 140 16.37 17.56 -4.82
CA LYS A 140 15.47 18.68 -5.17
C LYS A 140 15.37 19.72 -4.07
N THR A 141 15.65 19.34 -2.83
CA THR A 141 15.57 20.26 -1.70
C THR A 141 16.89 20.99 -1.41
N LYS A 142 17.94 20.59 -2.09
CA LYS A 142 19.23 21.26 -2.05
C LYS A 142 19.33 22.23 -3.22
#